data_edccd8aa37a1839c4278a5b46f4705d2
#
_entry.id   edccd8aa37a1839c4278a5b46f4705d2
#
_cell.length_a   1.000
_cell.length_b   1.000
_cell.length_c   1.000
_cell.angle_alpha   90.00
_cell.angle_beta   90.00
_cell.angle_gamma   90.00
#
_symmetry.space_group_name_H-M   'P 1'
#
loop_
_entity.id
_entity.type
_entity.pdbx_description
1 polymer ?
#
loop_
_entity_poly.entity_id
_entity_poly.type
_entity_poly.pdbx_seq_one_letter_code
_entity_poly.pdbx_strand_id
1 'polypeptide(L)'
;MQRRTALAALTGLAAFPGAFMTTSLSSAATAPALQALKPSPRMPVMFVGHGSPMNAIEDNAWRRSWQAMGVELMARAVQPQLILCVSAHWLTRGGWQITGMASPKTIHDFGGFPQELFDQQYAAPGAPAVARGLAAELKSPANGTALGVDESEWGLDHGTWSVLKPMFPKAHIPVLQLSMDYSRPPAEHYA
;
A
#
# COMPACT_ATOMS: atom_id res chain seq x y z
N MET A 1 -4.93 -77.23 -0.63
CA MET A 1 -3.57 -77.75 -0.41
C MET A 1 -2.65 -76.60 -0.21
N GLN A 2 -2.26 -76.30 1.04
CA GLN A 2 -0.91 -76.52 1.61
C GLN A 2 0.13 -75.63 0.90
N ARG A 3 1.01 -74.88 1.54
CA ARG A 3 1.51 -74.64 2.94
C ARG A 3 2.20 -73.28 2.93
N ARG A 4 1.97 -72.43 3.89
CA ARG A 4 2.90 -72.01 4.96
C ARG A 4 4.42 -72.10 4.64
N THR A 5 5.10 -70.95 4.71
CA THR A 5 6.21 -70.81 5.65
C THR A 5 6.52 -69.34 5.87
N ALA A 6 6.53 -68.93 7.12
CA ALA A 6 7.01 -67.67 7.64
C ALA A 6 8.56 -67.74 7.76
N LEU A 7 9.23 -66.62 7.61
CA LEU A 7 10.44 -66.37 8.37
C LEU A 7 10.62 -64.89 8.68
N ALA A 8 10.89 -64.69 9.93
CA ALA A 8 10.95 -63.39 10.63
C ALA A 8 12.31 -62.72 10.53
N ALA A 9 12.29 -61.44 10.91
CA ALA A 9 13.28 -60.65 11.60
C ALA A 9 14.48 -60.12 10.80
N LEU A 10 14.65 -58.80 10.77
CA LEU A 10 15.56 -58.16 11.73
C LEU A 10 15.45 -56.62 11.63
N THR A 11 15.06 -56.05 12.70
CA THR A 11 15.29 -54.75 13.25
C THR A 11 16.55 -54.04 12.76
N GLY A 12 16.35 -52.79 12.31
CA GLY A 12 17.40 -51.83 12.11
C GLY A 12 16.82 -50.42 12.19
N LEU A 13 16.50 -49.96 13.41
CA LEU A 13 16.07 -48.59 13.68
C LEU A 13 17.32 -47.72 13.67
N ALA A 14 17.64 -47.13 12.54
CA ALA A 14 18.61 -46.03 12.48
C ALA A 14 17.90 -44.72 12.78
N ALA A 15 18.01 -44.25 14.00
CA ALA A 15 17.60 -42.92 14.40
C ALA A 15 18.54 -41.88 13.76
N PHE A 16 18.06 -41.19 12.76
CA PHE A 16 18.69 -39.96 12.30
C PHE A 16 18.29 -38.83 13.26
N PRO A 17 19.23 -38.14 13.91
CA PRO A 17 18.92 -36.91 14.61
C PRO A 17 18.64 -35.84 13.55
N GLY A 18 17.36 -35.63 13.26
CA GLY A 18 16.90 -34.47 12.48
C GLY A 18 17.21 -33.22 13.28
N ALA A 19 18.28 -32.52 12.91
CA ALA A 19 18.50 -31.17 13.36
C ALA A 19 17.39 -30.31 12.78
N PHE A 20 16.37 -30.02 13.58
CA PHE A 20 15.44 -28.91 13.30
C PHE A 20 16.25 -27.63 13.32
N MET A 21 16.68 -27.17 12.14
CA MET A 21 17.10 -25.80 11.96
C MET A 21 15.85 -24.94 12.18
N THR A 22 15.68 -24.43 13.37
CA THR A 22 14.82 -23.28 13.63
C THR A 22 15.47 -22.11 12.91
N THR A 23 15.02 -21.82 11.70
CA THR A 23 15.27 -20.53 11.06
C THR A 23 14.61 -19.49 11.93
N SER A 24 15.38 -18.86 12.81
CA SER A 24 15.00 -17.62 13.47
C SER A 24 14.71 -16.61 12.36
N LEU A 25 13.43 -16.33 12.12
CA LEU A 25 13.04 -15.16 11.36
C LEU A 25 13.62 -13.97 12.11
N SER A 26 14.75 -13.44 11.59
CA SER A 26 15.33 -12.21 12.05
C SER A 26 14.22 -11.17 11.91
N SER A 27 13.68 -10.73 13.04
CA SER A 27 12.78 -9.57 13.07
C SER A 27 13.65 -8.40 12.60
N ALA A 28 13.50 -8.02 11.33
CA ALA A 28 14.11 -6.80 10.83
C ALA A 28 13.66 -5.68 11.78
N ALA A 29 14.62 -4.97 12.35
CA ALA A 29 14.34 -3.84 13.23
C ALA A 29 13.51 -2.83 12.43
N THR A 30 12.24 -2.68 12.80
CA THR A 30 11.32 -1.75 12.12
C THR A 30 11.85 -0.33 12.29
N ALA A 31 11.91 0.46 11.20
CA ALA A 31 12.35 1.85 11.24
C ALA A 31 11.68 2.63 12.38
N PRO A 32 12.40 3.49 13.09
CA PRO A 32 11.84 4.29 14.17
C PRO A 32 10.58 5.06 13.77
N ALA A 33 10.50 5.51 12.51
CA ALA A 33 9.34 6.22 11.98
C ALA A 33 8.10 5.33 11.81
N LEU A 34 8.27 4.03 11.55
CA LEU A 34 7.16 3.08 11.48
C LEU A 34 6.68 2.66 12.88
N GLN A 35 7.53 2.80 13.90
CA GLN A 35 7.14 2.58 15.31
C GLN A 35 6.10 3.59 15.81
N ALA A 36 5.92 4.73 15.12
CA ALA A 36 4.86 5.68 15.41
C ALA A 36 3.46 5.12 15.07
N LEU A 37 3.40 4.13 14.19
CA LEU A 37 2.16 3.41 13.87
C LEU A 37 1.94 2.29 14.89
N LYS A 38 0.74 2.21 15.43
CA LYS A 38 0.39 1.13 16.36
C LYS A 38 0.27 -0.20 15.63
N PRO A 39 0.70 -1.31 16.23
CA PRO A 39 0.44 -2.63 15.67
C PRO A 39 -1.05 -2.82 15.39
N SER A 40 -1.38 -3.37 14.23
CA SER A 40 -2.75 -3.60 13.80
C SER A 40 -2.88 -4.96 13.10
N PRO A 41 -4.08 -5.54 13.05
CA PRO A 41 -4.37 -6.61 12.11
C PRO A 41 -4.06 -6.17 10.68
N ARG A 42 -3.86 -7.13 9.78
CA ARG A 42 -3.63 -6.84 8.36
C ARG A 42 -4.77 -5.98 7.81
N MET A 43 -4.42 -4.81 7.28
CA MET A 43 -5.36 -3.91 6.64
C MET A 43 -5.65 -4.36 5.20
N PRO A 44 -6.82 -4.00 4.65
CA PRO A 44 -7.16 -4.30 3.27
C PRO A 44 -6.19 -3.67 2.27
N VAL A 45 -5.95 -4.39 1.18
CA VAL A 45 -5.34 -3.87 -0.05
C VAL A 45 -6.45 -3.83 -1.09
N MET A 46 -6.60 -2.69 -1.74
CA MET A 46 -7.67 -2.47 -2.73
C MET A 46 -7.06 -1.99 -4.04
N PHE A 47 -7.55 -2.51 -5.14
CA PHE A 47 -7.33 -1.96 -6.47
C PHE A 47 -8.61 -1.25 -6.90
N VAL A 48 -8.51 0.04 -7.19
CA VAL A 48 -9.66 0.88 -7.53
C VAL A 48 -9.44 1.54 -8.90
N GLY A 49 -10.30 1.22 -9.86
CA GLY A 49 -10.40 1.99 -11.10
C GLY A 49 -11.28 3.21 -10.85
N HIS A 50 -10.69 4.43 -10.80
CA HIS A 50 -11.46 5.64 -10.47
C HIS A 50 -12.38 6.12 -11.61
N GLY A 51 -12.10 5.72 -12.88
CA GLY A 51 -12.87 6.15 -14.03
C GLY A 51 -12.79 7.66 -14.24
N SER A 52 -13.95 8.33 -14.42
CA SER A 52 -13.99 9.79 -14.47
C SER A 52 -13.77 10.40 -13.09
N PRO A 53 -12.96 11.47 -12.96
CA PRO A 53 -12.84 12.22 -11.70
C PRO A 53 -14.16 12.85 -11.24
N MET A 54 -15.15 13.00 -12.13
CA MET A 54 -16.50 13.42 -11.78
C MET A 54 -17.20 12.49 -10.80
N ASN A 55 -16.78 11.23 -10.74
CA ASN A 55 -17.28 10.28 -9.73
C ASN A 55 -17.01 10.75 -8.29
N ALA A 56 -16.12 11.69 -8.07
CA ALA A 56 -15.90 12.30 -6.76
C ALA A 56 -17.08 13.18 -6.30
N ILE A 57 -17.83 13.77 -7.24
CA ILE A 57 -18.86 14.78 -6.95
C ILE A 57 -20.26 14.39 -7.45
N GLU A 58 -20.36 13.62 -8.50
CA GLU A 58 -21.65 13.13 -9.03
C GLU A 58 -22.27 12.05 -8.15
N ASP A 59 -23.58 12.09 -7.98
CA ASP A 59 -24.30 11.00 -7.32
C ASP A 59 -24.54 9.84 -8.28
N ASN A 60 -23.61 8.89 -8.27
CA ASN A 60 -23.66 7.70 -9.12
C ASN A 60 -23.27 6.42 -8.36
N ALA A 61 -23.35 5.28 -9.03
CA ALA A 61 -23.07 3.99 -8.42
C ALA A 61 -21.61 3.84 -7.94
N TRP A 62 -20.66 4.45 -8.64
CA TRP A 62 -19.24 4.42 -8.29
C TRP A 62 -18.97 5.15 -6.99
N ARG A 63 -19.44 6.40 -6.88
CA ARG A 63 -19.32 7.18 -5.66
C ARG A 63 -19.97 6.47 -4.47
N ARG A 64 -21.21 5.98 -4.64
CA ARG A 64 -21.91 5.24 -3.57
C ARG A 64 -21.18 3.99 -3.13
N SER A 65 -20.56 3.25 -4.06
CA SER A 65 -19.72 2.10 -3.74
C SER A 65 -18.51 2.49 -2.88
N TRP A 66 -17.81 3.58 -3.24
CA TRP A 66 -16.67 4.06 -2.45
C TRP A 66 -17.10 4.56 -1.07
N GLN A 67 -18.22 5.24 -0.97
CA GLN A 67 -18.80 5.64 0.32
C GLN A 67 -19.10 4.43 1.20
N ALA A 68 -19.70 3.38 0.64
CA ALA A 68 -20.00 2.14 1.37
C ALA A 68 -18.72 1.45 1.87
N MET A 69 -17.67 1.37 1.02
CA MET A 69 -16.37 0.83 1.43
C MET A 69 -15.74 1.65 2.57
N GLY A 70 -15.83 2.97 2.49
CA GLY A 70 -15.35 3.86 3.56
C GLY A 70 -16.08 3.62 4.89
N VAL A 71 -17.40 3.51 4.85
CA VAL A 71 -18.21 3.19 6.04
C VAL A 71 -17.79 1.84 6.63
N GLU A 72 -17.62 0.81 5.81
CA GLU A 72 -17.17 -0.52 6.27
C GLU A 72 -15.79 -0.45 6.92
N LEU A 73 -14.83 0.25 6.30
CA LEU A 73 -13.48 0.37 6.84
C LEU A 73 -13.46 1.11 8.18
N MET A 74 -14.27 2.17 8.30
CA MET A 74 -14.36 2.96 9.54
C MET A 74 -15.17 2.28 10.64
N ALA A 75 -15.97 1.27 10.31
CA ALA A 75 -16.69 0.44 11.29
C ALA A 75 -15.82 -0.68 11.89
N ARG A 76 -14.62 -0.91 11.39
CA ARG A 76 -13.71 -1.94 11.92
C ARG A 76 -13.27 -1.61 13.34
N ALA A 77 -13.04 -2.64 14.16
CA ALA A 77 -12.52 -2.47 15.53
C ALA A 77 -11.17 -1.73 15.55
N VAL A 78 -10.34 -1.93 14.54
CA VAL A 78 -9.11 -1.17 14.31
C VAL A 78 -9.23 -0.44 12.98
N GLN A 79 -9.25 0.87 13.07
CA GLN A 79 -9.37 1.75 11.90
C GLN A 79 -8.01 1.96 11.23
N PRO A 80 -7.98 2.27 9.93
CA PRO A 80 -6.74 2.64 9.23
C PRO A 80 -6.06 3.84 9.91
N GLN A 81 -4.76 3.73 10.17
CA GLN A 81 -3.95 4.81 10.75
C GLN A 81 -3.22 5.61 9.66
N LEU A 82 -3.08 5.03 8.49
CA LEU A 82 -2.40 5.59 7.33
C LEU A 82 -2.98 4.96 6.06
N ILE A 83 -3.07 5.73 5.01
CA ILE A 83 -3.37 5.26 3.66
C ILE A 83 -2.13 5.44 2.81
N LEU A 84 -1.63 4.35 2.23
CA LEU A 84 -0.63 4.40 1.17
C LEU A 84 -1.35 4.18 -0.17
N CYS A 85 -1.30 5.18 -1.03
CA CYS A 85 -1.93 5.14 -2.34
C CYS A 85 -0.86 5.13 -3.44
N VAL A 86 -0.91 4.13 -4.31
CA VAL A 86 -0.11 4.12 -5.53
C VAL A 86 -0.97 4.72 -6.64
N SER A 87 -0.54 5.84 -7.23
CA SER A 87 -1.30 6.49 -8.29
C SER A 87 -0.67 6.24 -9.66
N ALA A 88 -1.52 5.84 -10.62
CA ALA A 88 -1.14 5.71 -12.01
C ALA A 88 -0.90 7.07 -12.71
N HIS A 89 -1.23 8.18 -12.06
CA HIS A 89 -1.04 9.53 -12.60
C HIS A 89 0.30 10.16 -12.20
N TRP A 90 0.90 9.68 -11.11
CA TRP A 90 2.23 10.14 -10.73
C TRP A 90 3.31 9.25 -11.33
N LEU A 91 3.74 9.62 -12.53
CA LEU A 91 4.75 8.88 -13.28
C LEU A 91 6.12 9.56 -13.13
N THR A 92 7.07 8.82 -12.60
CA THR A 92 8.47 9.25 -12.43
C THR A 92 9.39 8.54 -13.41
N ARG A 93 10.66 8.95 -13.47
CA ARG A 93 11.73 8.28 -14.21
C ARG A 93 12.96 8.14 -13.35
N GLY A 94 13.57 6.97 -13.36
CA GLY A 94 14.82 6.71 -12.68
C GLY A 94 14.68 6.46 -11.18
N GLY A 95 13.48 6.18 -10.71
CA GLY A 95 13.17 5.80 -9.33
C GLY A 95 11.74 6.12 -8.92
N TRP A 96 11.32 5.52 -7.83
CA TRP A 96 10.03 5.79 -7.20
C TRP A 96 10.14 6.93 -6.22
N GLN A 97 9.07 7.69 -6.05
CA GLN A 97 8.94 8.81 -5.13
C GLN A 97 7.74 8.60 -4.20
N ILE A 98 7.88 9.02 -2.96
CA ILE A 98 6.78 9.06 -2.00
C ILE A 98 6.57 10.49 -1.50
N THR A 99 5.32 10.92 -1.34
CA THR A 99 5.01 12.27 -0.80
C THR A 99 5.49 12.39 0.65
N GLY A 100 6.26 13.43 0.95
CA GLY A 100 6.89 13.66 2.24
C GLY A 100 6.45 14.93 2.96
N MET A 101 5.48 15.69 2.42
CA MET A 101 4.98 16.92 3.03
C MET A 101 3.93 16.63 4.12
N ALA A 102 3.83 17.51 5.12
CA ALA A 102 2.83 17.41 6.19
C ALA A 102 1.41 17.73 5.71
N SER A 103 1.29 18.58 4.70
CA SER A 103 0.02 19.01 4.11
C SER A 103 0.13 18.93 2.58
N PRO A 104 -0.06 17.74 2.01
CA PRO A 104 -0.01 17.57 0.56
C PRO A 104 -1.13 18.35 -0.12
N LYS A 105 -0.76 19.05 -1.19
CA LYS A 105 -1.75 19.81 -1.99
C LYS A 105 -2.65 18.85 -2.78
N THR A 106 -3.88 19.28 -3.04
CA THR A 106 -4.77 18.62 -4.00
C THR A 106 -4.35 19.00 -5.41
N ILE A 107 -4.06 18.03 -6.26
CA ILE A 107 -3.61 18.24 -7.64
C ILE A 107 -4.76 17.95 -8.60
N HIS A 108 -4.99 18.90 -9.51
CA HIS A 108 -5.97 18.80 -10.58
C HIS A 108 -5.24 18.54 -11.91
N ASP A 109 -4.73 17.32 -12.04
CA ASP A 109 -3.92 16.85 -13.18
C ASP A 109 -4.80 16.41 -14.38
N PHE A 110 -5.86 17.15 -14.65
CA PHE A 110 -6.83 16.92 -15.72
C PHE A 110 -7.25 18.24 -16.36
N GLY A 111 -7.97 18.16 -17.49
CA GLY A 111 -8.54 19.31 -18.19
C GLY A 111 -9.91 18.99 -18.79
N GLY A 112 -10.66 20.03 -19.18
CA GLY A 112 -11.93 19.87 -19.90
C GLY A 112 -13.13 19.48 -19.03
N PHE A 113 -13.03 19.63 -17.72
CA PHE A 113 -14.11 19.36 -16.76
C PHE A 113 -14.77 20.67 -16.27
N PRO A 114 -15.98 20.59 -15.66
CA PRO A 114 -16.63 21.73 -15.04
C PRO A 114 -15.82 22.33 -13.89
N GLN A 115 -15.96 23.63 -13.66
CA GLN A 115 -15.26 24.38 -12.60
C GLN A 115 -15.48 23.76 -11.21
N GLU A 116 -16.66 23.23 -10.95
CA GLU A 116 -17.00 22.55 -9.70
C GLU A 116 -16.00 21.45 -9.34
N LEU A 117 -15.43 20.74 -10.32
CA LEU A 117 -14.43 19.72 -10.08
C LEU A 117 -13.07 20.32 -9.72
N PHE A 118 -12.68 21.44 -10.35
CA PHE A 118 -11.45 22.17 -10.00
C PHE A 118 -11.51 22.83 -8.62
N ASP A 119 -12.72 23.14 -8.14
CA ASP A 119 -12.93 23.71 -6.81
C ASP A 119 -12.81 22.66 -5.68
N GLN A 120 -12.71 21.39 -6.05
CA GLN A 120 -12.59 20.33 -5.05
C GLN A 120 -11.24 20.38 -4.34
N GLN A 121 -11.29 20.22 -3.02
CA GLN A 121 -10.11 20.08 -2.18
C GLN A 121 -10.22 18.82 -1.32
N TYR A 122 -9.10 18.16 -1.09
CA TYR A 122 -9.00 17.01 -0.19
C TYR A 122 -7.80 17.22 0.73
N ALA A 123 -8.01 17.92 1.82
CA ALA A 123 -6.96 18.35 2.74
C ALA A 123 -6.61 17.27 3.78
N ALA A 124 -6.34 16.05 3.30
CA ALA A 124 -5.83 15.01 4.18
C ALA A 124 -4.39 15.35 4.63
N PRO A 125 -4.03 15.12 5.90
CA PRO A 125 -2.66 15.29 6.34
C PRO A 125 -1.75 14.27 5.65
N GLY A 126 -0.48 14.62 5.48
CA GLY A 126 0.57 13.67 5.11
C GLY A 126 1.20 13.03 6.35
N ALA A 127 2.23 12.20 6.12
CA ALA A 127 2.96 11.52 7.17
C ALA A 127 4.49 11.58 6.90
N PRO A 128 5.11 12.77 6.99
CA PRO A 128 6.50 12.98 6.56
C PRO A 128 7.52 12.10 7.30
N ALA A 129 7.29 11.83 8.58
CA ALA A 129 8.18 10.96 9.35
C ALA A 129 8.13 9.51 8.82
N VAL A 130 6.92 9.01 8.48
CA VAL A 130 6.75 7.68 7.91
C VAL A 130 7.36 7.61 6.51
N ALA A 131 7.13 8.63 5.67
CA ALA A 131 7.71 8.69 4.32
C ALA A 131 9.24 8.62 4.35
N ARG A 132 9.89 9.41 5.21
CA ARG A 132 11.34 9.37 5.39
C ARG A 132 11.84 8.04 5.96
N GLY A 133 11.09 7.42 6.88
CA GLY A 133 11.41 6.10 7.41
C GLY A 133 11.37 5.02 6.33
N LEU A 134 10.34 5.02 5.50
CA LEU A 134 10.23 4.11 4.35
C LEU A 134 11.38 4.33 3.36
N ALA A 135 11.68 5.59 3.02
CA ALA A 135 12.76 5.92 2.09
C ALA A 135 14.15 5.51 2.59
N ALA A 136 14.35 5.53 3.90
CA ALA A 136 15.62 5.08 4.49
C ALA A 136 15.82 3.56 4.41
N GLU A 137 14.75 2.79 4.40
CA GLU A 137 14.81 1.32 4.44
C GLU A 137 14.55 0.67 3.10
N LEU A 138 13.65 1.25 2.28
CA LEU A 138 13.21 0.62 1.05
C LEU A 138 14.14 0.93 -0.12
N LYS A 139 14.50 -0.14 -0.80
CA LYS A 139 15.23 -0.08 -2.07
C LYS A 139 14.59 -1.07 -3.03
N SER A 140 14.61 -0.74 -4.31
CA SER A 140 14.21 -1.67 -5.35
C SER A 140 15.04 -2.96 -5.26
N PRO A 141 14.44 -4.13 -5.13
CA PRO A 141 15.17 -5.40 -5.12
C PRO A 141 15.81 -5.70 -6.48
N ALA A 142 15.30 -5.12 -7.56
CA ALA A 142 15.82 -5.35 -8.90
C ALA A 142 17.16 -4.65 -9.17
N ASN A 143 17.39 -3.46 -8.57
CA ASN A 143 18.56 -2.64 -8.91
C ASN A 143 19.13 -1.81 -7.76
N GLY A 144 18.58 -1.92 -6.55
CA GLY A 144 19.03 -1.17 -5.38
C GLY A 144 18.67 0.32 -5.37
N THR A 145 17.87 0.81 -6.33
CA THR A 145 17.41 2.20 -6.35
C THR A 145 16.62 2.50 -5.07
N ALA A 146 17.02 3.53 -4.33
CA ALA A 146 16.35 3.97 -3.13
C ALA A 146 15.01 4.65 -3.47
N LEU A 147 14.06 4.54 -2.56
CA LEU A 147 12.83 5.33 -2.62
C LEU A 147 13.16 6.79 -2.32
N GLY A 148 12.79 7.70 -3.23
CA GLY A 148 12.93 9.13 -3.02
C GLY A 148 11.77 9.72 -2.22
N VAL A 149 12.00 10.85 -1.55
CA VAL A 149 10.97 11.62 -0.85
C VAL A 149 10.74 12.92 -1.59
N ASP A 150 9.52 13.13 -2.02
CA ASP A 150 9.07 14.40 -2.59
C ASP A 150 8.47 15.27 -1.48
N GLU A 151 9.13 16.36 -1.14
CA GLU A 151 8.72 17.25 -0.05
C GLU A 151 7.94 18.48 -0.52
N SER A 152 7.77 18.71 -1.84
CA SER A 152 7.19 19.96 -2.34
C SER A 152 6.48 19.90 -3.69
N GLU A 153 6.90 19.03 -4.59
CA GLU A 153 6.52 19.13 -6.01
C GLU A 153 5.15 18.52 -6.29
N TRP A 154 4.92 17.31 -5.81
CA TRP A 154 3.65 16.60 -6.03
C TRP A 154 2.65 16.89 -4.91
N GLY A 155 1.73 15.99 -4.68
CA GLY A 155 0.69 16.04 -3.65
C GLY A 155 -0.23 14.85 -3.78
N LEU A 156 -1.54 15.07 -3.67
CA LEU A 156 -2.56 14.05 -3.92
C LEU A 156 -3.22 14.38 -5.28
N ASP A 157 -2.95 13.57 -6.30
CA ASP A 157 -3.54 13.74 -7.62
C ASP A 157 -4.98 13.20 -7.69
N HIS A 158 -5.65 13.40 -8.83
CA HIS A 158 -7.06 13.03 -8.94
C HIS A 158 -7.28 11.51 -8.86
N GLY A 159 -6.32 10.68 -9.24
CA GLY A 159 -6.41 9.23 -9.03
C GLY A 159 -6.52 8.85 -7.56
N THR A 160 -5.94 9.67 -6.69
CA THR A 160 -5.98 9.51 -5.24
C THR A 160 -7.17 10.24 -4.62
N TRP A 161 -7.26 11.57 -4.77
CA TRP A 161 -8.26 12.33 -4.01
C TRP A 161 -9.70 12.10 -4.49
N SER A 162 -9.92 11.81 -5.78
CA SER A 162 -11.27 11.60 -6.30
C SER A 162 -11.94 10.35 -5.72
N VAL A 163 -11.15 9.36 -5.33
CA VAL A 163 -11.60 8.13 -4.66
C VAL A 163 -11.68 8.33 -3.15
N LEU A 164 -10.63 8.91 -2.56
CA LEU A 164 -10.55 9.03 -1.10
C LEU A 164 -11.54 10.05 -0.54
N LYS A 165 -11.89 11.10 -1.29
CA LYS A 165 -12.84 12.11 -0.85
C LYS A 165 -14.24 11.54 -0.55
N PRO A 166 -14.89 10.77 -1.42
CA PRO A 166 -16.15 10.10 -1.08
C PRO A 166 -15.99 8.98 -0.06
N MET A 167 -14.86 8.28 -0.04
CA MET A 167 -14.59 7.16 0.88
C MET A 167 -14.33 7.66 2.31
N PHE A 168 -13.53 8.71 2.46
CA PHE A 168 -13.15 9.31 3.75
C PHE A 168 -13.36 10.83 3.75
N PRO A 169 -14.62 11.30 3.74
CA PRO A 169 -14.94 12.72 3.53
C PRO A 169 -14.40 13.66 4.61
N LYS A 170 -14.07 13.13 5.79
CA LYS A 170 -13.46 13.92 6.88
C LYS A 170 -11.97 14.20 6.66
N ALA A 171 -11.33 13.53 5.69
CA ALA A 171 -9.92 13.70 5.34
C ALA A 171 -8.95 13.68 6.55
N HIS A 172 -9.25 12.88 7.60
CA HIS A 172 -8.51 12.89 8.86
C HIS A 172 -7.45 11.79 8.96
N ILE A 173 -7.49 10.82 8.04
CA ILE A 173 -6.49 9.76 7.98
C ILE A 173 -5.31 10.28 7.15
N PRO A 174 -4.07 10.21 7.64
CA PRO A 174 -2.91 10.60 6.86
C PRO A 174 -2.80 9.80 5.56
N VAL A 175 -2.41 10.47 4.49
CA VAL A 175 -2.24 9.86 3.17
C VAL A 175 -0.81 10.08 2.69
N LEU A 176 -0.18 9.00 2.25
CA LEU A 176 1.03 9.02 1.46
C LEU A 176 0.70 8.55 0.05
N GLN A 177 1.22 9.23 -0.94
CA GLN A 177 1.11 8.80 -2.33
C GLN A 177 2.47 8.35 -2.84
N LEU A 178 2.48 7.22 -3.55
CA LEU A 178 3.64 6.61 -4.16
C LEU A 178 3.53 6.73 -5.68
N SER A 179 4.61 7.13 -6.34
CA SER A 179 4.71 7.20 -7.79
C SER A 179 4.94 5.83 -8.42
N MET A 180 4.78 5.76 -9.73
CA MET A 180 5.23 4.65 -10.56
C MET A 180 6.40 5.11 -11.43
N ASP A 181 7.51 4.36 -11.44
CA ASP A 181 8.61 4.61 -12.39
C ASP A 181 8.29 3.99 -13.75
N TYR A 182 7.77 4.79 -14.67
CA TYR A 182 7.35 4.28 -15.97
C TYR A 182 8.52 3.91 -16.93
N SER A 183 9.76 4.16 -16.53
CA SER A 183 10.93 3.65 -17.24
C SER A 183 11.23 2.18 -16.90
N ARG A 184 10.50 1.59 -15.94
CA ARG A 184 10.69 0.23 -15.47
C ARG A 184 9.60 -0.72 -15.98
N PRO A 185 9.94 -1.98 -16.24
CA PRO A 185 8.94 -2.97 -16.61
C PRO A 185 7.98 -3.25 -15.44
N PRO A 186 6.71 -3.61 -15.73
CA PRO A 186 5.70 -3.85 -14.68
C PRO A 186 6.15 -4.81 -13.58
N ALA A 187 6.91 -5.84 -13.90
CA ALA A 187 7.39 -6.82 -12.92
C ALA A 187 8.23 -6.21 -11.79
N GLU A 188 8.95 -5.11 -12.05
CA GLU A 188 9.76 -4.42 -11.02
C GLU A 188 8.92 -3.63 -10.01
N HIS A 189 7.65 -3.35 -10.31
CA HIS A 189 6.72 -2.69 -9.39
C HIS A 189 6.11 -3.65 -8.37
N TYR A 190 6.26 -4.97 -8.56
CA TYR A 190 5.70 -6.01 -7.69
C TYR A 190 6.79 -6.77 -6.89
N ALA A 191 8.04 -6.42 -7.06
CA ALA A 191 9.17 -7.09 -6.46
C ALA A 191 9.44 -6.71 -4.99
#